data_1daf293d04215e551a354f47bc728f55
#
_entry.id   1daf293d04215e551a354f47bc728f55
#
_cell.length_a   1.000
_cell.length_b   1.000
_cell.length_c   1.000
_cell.angle_alpha   90.00
_cell.angle_beta   90.00
_cell.angle_gamma   90.00
#
_symmetry.space_group_name_H-M   'P 1'
#
loop_
_entity.id
_entity.type
_entity.pdbx_description
1 polymer ?
#
loop_
_entity_poly.entity_id
_entity_poly.type
_entity_poly.pdbx_seq_one_letter_code
_entity_poly.pdbx_strand_id
1 'polypeptide(L)'
;LKAGHQKLFIVLHAYGSHFNYKERYPESMSVFKPDNLTDAKYENKEYLMNAYDNTIRYTDGFLASLITLLQKTNSFSAMLYTSDHGEDIFDDNRKLFLHASPVPSYYQLHVPFLIWLSKTYREKNVEVHEAILQNREKPVAGNASVFHTMLNLAGVQTPYRADSLSVA
;
A
#
# COMPACT_ATOMS: atom_id res chain seq x y z
N LEU A 1 0.96 -21.17 8.57
CA LEU A 1 2.42 -21.26 8.43
C LEU A 1 2.81 -22.68 8.85
N LYS A 2 3.41 -23.47 7.94
CA LYS A 2 3.83 -24.84 8.28
C LYS A 2 4.99 -24.77 9.28
N ALA A 3 4.90 -25.57 10.34
CA ALA A 3 5.99 -25.73 11.30
C ALA A 3 7.24 -26.22 10.56
N GLY A 4 8.38 -25.56 10.76
CA GLY A 4 9.68 -25.98 10.22
C GLY A 4 10.37 -25.00 9.25
N HIS A 5 9.72 -23.92 8.78
CA HIS A 5 10.38 -22.89 8.00
C HIS A 5 10.97 -21.82 8.91
N GLN A 6 12.28 -21.59 8.78
CA GLN A 6 12.99 -20.56 9.57
C GLN A 6 12.78 -19.15 9.00
N LYS A 7 12.54 -19.02 7.69
CA LYS A 7 12.32 -17.74 7.01
C LYS A 7 11.23 -17.89 5.95
N LEU A 8 10.33 -16.90 5.87
CA LEU A 8 9.27 -16.83 4.88
C LEU A 8 9.27 -15.46 4.22
N PHE A 9 9.13 -15.46 2.91
CA PHE A 9 8.78 -14.28 2.12
C PHE A 9 7.42 -14.53 1.48
N ILE A 10 6.46 -13.67 1.77
CA ILE A 10 5.07 -13.80 1.30
C ILE A 10 4.72 -12.55 0.52
N VAL A 11 4.26 -12.72 -0.71
CA VAL A 11 3.70 -11.64 -1.52
C VAL A 11 2.18 -11.84 -1.58
N LEU A 12 1.45 -10.80 -1.17
CA LEU A 12 0.00 -10.75 -1.28
C LEU A 12 -0.34 -9.70 -2.35
N HIS A 13 -0.82 -10.17 -3.50
CA HIS A 13 -1.27 -9.31 -4.57
C HIS A 13 -2.78 -9.12 -4.45
N ALA A 14 -3.18 -7.97 -3.90
CA ALA A 14 -4.59 -7.61 -3.76
C ALA A 14 -5.09 -6.88 -5.01
N TYR A 15 -6.37 -7.05 -5.33
CA TYR A 15 -7.02 -6.31 -6.40
C TYR A 15 -7.17 -4.81 -6.07
N GLY A 16 -7.19 -4.50 -4.78
CA GLY A 16 -7.16 -3.13 -4.27
C GLY A 16 -8.32 -2.28 -4.75
N SER A 17 -7.99 -1.04 -5.06
CA SER A 17 -8.95 -0.01 -5.52
C SER A 17 -9.08 0.04 -7.06
N HIS A 18 -8.88 -1.09 -7.74
CA HIS A 18 -9.04 -1.16 -9.19
C HIS A 18 -10.49 -0.95 -9.62
N PHE A 19 -10.71 -0.21 -10.70
CA PHE A 19 -12.04 -0.01 -11.30
C PHE A 19 -12.65 -1.38 -11.76
N ASN A 20 -13.94 -1.69 -11.59
CA ASN A 20 -15.01 -0.90 -11.03
C ASN A 20 -14.98 -0.90 -9.49
N TYR A 21 -14.89 0.26 -8.88
CA TYR A 21 -14.70 0.42 -7.44
C TYR A 21 -15.81 -0.23 -6.61
N LYS A 22 -17.09 -0.10 -7.03
CA LYS A 22 -18.25 -0.65 -6.30
C LYS A 22 -18.19 -2.16 -6.12
N GLU A 23 -17.45 -2.86 -6.95
CA GLU A 23 -17.28 -4.32 -6.88
C GLU A 23 -16.15 -4.77 -5.93
N ARG A 24 -15.41 -3.83 -5.34
CA ARG A 24 -14.19 -4.13 -4.56
C ARG A 24 -14.43 -4.25 -3.06
N TYR A 25 -15.63 -3.98 -2.58
CA TYR A 25 -15.98 -4.09 -1.17
C TYR A 25 -17.42 -4.60 -1.01
N PRO A 26 -17.73 -5.33 0.08
CA PRO A 26 -19.09 -5.77 0.35
C PRO A 26 -19.96 -4.58 0.78
N GLU A 27 -21.28 -4.66 0.55
CA GLU A 27 -22.22 -3.59 0.89
C GLU A 27 -22.15 -3.19 2.39
N SER A 28 -21.88 -4.13 3.28
CA SER A 28 -21.67 -3.86 4.71
C SER A 28 -20.50 -2.93 5.02
N MET A 29 -19.57 -2.74 4.09
CA MET A 29 -18.42 -1.85 4.20
C MET A 29 -18.61 -0.52 3.46
N SER A 30 -19.74 -0.33 2.80
CA SER A 30 -20.11 0.90 2.11
C SER A 30 -20.54 1.98 3.12
N VAL A 31 -19.63 2.90 3.43
CA VAL A 31 -19.82 3.99 4.41
C VAL A 31 -20.01 5.34 3.72
N PHE A 32 -19.20 5.61 2.70
CA PHE A 32 -19.29 6.83 1.92
C PHE A 32 -20.39 6.66 0.87
N LYS A 33 -21.38 7.57 0.88
CA LYS A 33 -22.59 7.52 0.06
C LYS A 33 -22.85 8.90 -0.58
N PRO A 34 -23.46 8.96 -1.74
CA PRO A 34 -23.91 7.85 -2.60
C PRO A 34 -22.76 7.16 -3.35
N ASP A 35 -22.85 5.84 -3.62
CA ASP A 35 -21.79 5.04 -4.25
C ASP A 35 -22.30 4.03 -5.29
N ASN A 36 -23.53 4.21 -5.77
CA ASN A 36 -24.23 3.23 -6.58
C ASN A 36 -24.26 3.51 -8.10
N LEU A 37 -23.65 4.63 -8.54
CA LEU A 37 -23.43 4.90 -9.97
C LEU A 37 -21.99 4.56 -10.34
N THR A 38 -21.83 3.72 -11.36
CA THR A 38 -20.53 3.13 -11.73
C THR A 38 -20.05 3.57 -13.12
N ASP A 39 -20.88 4.29 -13.86
CA ASP A 39 -20.48 4.84 -15.16
C ASP A 39 -19.39 5.89 -14.99
N ALA A 40 -18.30 5.72 -15.73
CA ALA A 40 -17.13 6.61 -15.76
C ALA A 40 -17.45 7.94 -16.47
N LYS A 41 -18.34 8.75 -15.89
CA LYS A 41 -18.77 10.06 -16.37
C LYS A 41 -18.50 11.12 -15.32
N TYR A 42 -18.15 12.32 -15.77
CA TYR A 42 -17.86 13.44 -14.87
C TYR A 42 -19.03 13.78 -13.94
N GLU A 43 -20.26 13.64 -14.43
CA GLU A 43 -21.48 13.87 -13.66
C GLU A 43 -21.61 12.91 -12.46
N ASN A 44 -20.97 11.75 -12.53
CA ASN A 44 -20.97 10.72 -11.49
C ASN A 44 -19.76 10.81 -10.56
N LYS A 45 -18.96 11.88 -10.64
CA LYS A 45 -17.70 12.02 -9.87
C LYS A 45 -17.88 11.71 -8.40
N GLU A 46 -18.90 12.28 -7.76
CA GLU A 46 -19.15 12.08 -6.32
C GLU A 46 -19.38 10.59 -5.98
N TYR A 47 -20.18 9.90 -6.78
CA TYR A 47 -20.45 8.47 -6.60
C TYR A 47 -19.18 7.61 -6.76
N LEU A 48 -18.37 7.96 -7.76
CA LEU A 48 -17.12 7.25 -8.05
C LEU A 48 -16.09 7.50 -6.95
N MET A 49 -15.97 8.72 -6.45
CA MET A 49 -15.09 9.05 -5.33
C MET A 49 -15.52 8.32 -4.04
N ASN A 50 -16.78 8.35 -3.69
CA ASN A 50 -17.31 7.63 -2.53
C ASN A 50 -17.06 6.12 -2.64
N ALA A 51 -17.28 5.54 -3.83
CA ALA A 51 -16.98 4.13 -4.07
C ALA A 51 -15.47 3.84 -3.93
N TYR A 52 -14.62 4.72 -4.47
CA TYR A 52 -13.16 4.60 -4.32
C TYR A 52 -12.73 4.68 -2.84
N ASP A 53 -13.23 5.64 -2.10
CA ASP A 53 -12.93 5.80 -0.66
C ASP A 53 -13.39 4.58 0.15
N ASN A 54 -14.50 3.96 -0.20
CA ASN A 54 -14.93 2.68 0.39
C ASN A 54 -13.93 1.55 0.11
N THR A 55 -13.29 1.51 -1.07
CA THR A 55 -12.24 0.53 -1.37
C THR A 55 -11.00 0.75 -0.50
N ILE A 56 -10.58 2.01 -0.30
CA ILE A 56 -9.45 2.37 0.58
C ILE A 56 -9.74 1.90 2.00
N ARG A 57 -10.93 2.19 2.51
CA ARG A 57 -11.36 1.75 3.84
C ARG A 57 -11.38 0.22 4.00
N TYR A 58 -11.82 -0.49 2.96
CA TYR A 58 -11.82 -1.95 2.95
C TYR A 58 -10.39 -2.52 2.96
N THR A 59 -9.50 -1.93 2.17
CA THR A 59 -8.07 -2.29 2.14
C THR A 59 -7.40 -2.03 3.49
N ASP A 60 -7.70 -0.91 4.15
CA ASP A 60 -7.19 -0.60 5.50
C ASP A 60 -7.63 -1.67 6.52
N GLY A 61 -8.90 -2.07 6.51
CA GLY A 61 -9.42 -3.16 7.35
C GLY A 61 -8.71 -4.51 7.08
N PHE A 62 -8.39 -4.80 5.83
CA PHE A 62 -7.61 -5.99 5.46
C PHE A 62 -6.19 -5.92 6.04
N LEU A 63 -5.48 -4.79 5.87
CA LEU A 63 -4.14 -4.60 6.42
C LEU A 63 -4.13 -4.69 7.96
N ALA A 64 -5.11 -4.09 8.63
CA ALA A 64 -5.28 -4.19 10.08
C ALA A 64 -5.45 -5.66 10.54
N SER A 65 -6.18 -6.46 9.77
CA SER A 65 -6.36 -7.89 10.03
C SER A 65 -5.05 -8.67 9.88
N LEU A 66 -4.26 -8.36 8.85
CA LEU A 66 -2.93 -8.95 8.66
C LEU A 66 -1.98 -8.60 9.79
N ILE A 67 -1.94 -7.34 10.20
CA ILE A 67 -1.13 -6.87 11.33
C ILE A 67 -1.54 -7.62 12.61
N THR A 68 -2.84 -7.74 12.87
CA THR A 68 -3.36 -8.49 14.02
C THR A 68 -2.94 -9.96 13.98
N LEU A 69 -2.98 -10.59 12.81
CA LEU A 69 -2.52 -11.96 12.63
C LEU A 69 -1.03 -12.10 12.92
N LEU A 70 -0.20 -11.21 12.37
CA LEU A 70 1.25 -11.20 12.60
C LEU A 70 1.60 -10.97 14.08
N GLN A 71 0.89 -10.09 14.75
CA GLN A 71 1.05 -9.86 16.20
C GLN A 71 0.79 -11.12 17.02
N LYS A 72 -0.24 -11.88 16.68
CA LYS A 72 -0.58 -13.16 17.38
C LYS A 72 0.48 -14.24 17.22
N THR A 73 1.30 -14.19 16.17
CA THR A 73 2.36 -15.17 15.94
C THR A 73 3.58 -14.96 16.85
N ASN A 74 3.74 -13.80 17.47
CA ASN A 74 4.95 -13.36 18.17
C ASN A 74 6.23 -13.53 17.36
N SER A 75 6.12 -13.57 16.03
CA SER A 75 7.24 -13.79 15.12
C SER A 75 8.05 -12.52 14.90
N PHE A 76 9.31 -12.72 14.54
CA PHE A 76 10.16 -11.66 13.99
C PHE A 76 9.70 -11.35 12.57
N SER A 77 8.91 -10.29 12.39
CA SER A 77 8.25 -10.01 11.10
C SER A 77 8.20 -8.52 10.76
N ALA A 78 8.25 -8.26 9.47
CA ALA A 78 8.02 -6.96 8.86
C ALA A 78 6.97 -7.11 7.74
N MET A 79 6.21 -6.06 7.50
CA MET A 79 5.26 -5.95 6.39
C MET A 79 5.52 -4.61 5.68
N LEU A 80 5.58 -4.64 4.35
CA LEU A 80 5.56 -3.47 3.50
C LEU A 80 4.30 -3.52 2.65
N TYR A 81 3.58 -2.43 2.61
CA TYR A 81 2.43 -2.23 1.72
C TYR A 81 2.65 -0.99 0.86
N THR A 82 2.37 -1.11 -0.42
CA THR A 82 2.32 0.00 -1.36
C THR A 82 1.34 -0.33 -2.48
N SER A 83 0.86 0.69 -3.19
CA SER A 83 0.18 0.52 -4.47
C SER A 83 1.19 0.67 -5.61
N ASP A 84 0.90 0.08 -6.76
CA ASP A 84 1.65 0.23 -8.01
C ASP A 84 1.42 1.61 -8.64
N HIS A 85 0.21 2.15 -8.54
CA HIS A 85 -0.19 3.50 -8.94
C HIS A 85 -1.43 3.96 -8.17
N GLY A 86 -1.74 5.24 -8.26
CA GLY A 86 -3.02 5.80 -7.90
C GLY A 86 -3.92 5.99 -9.13
N GLU A 87 -5.05 6.68 -8.97
CA GLU A 87 -6.01 6.90 -10.05
C GLU A 87 -6.52 8.34 -10.06
N ASP A 88 -6.82 8.85 -11.25
CA ASP A 88 -7.60 10.07 -11.43
C ASP A 88 -9.09 9.73 -11.41
N ILE A 89 -9.85 10.51 -10.65
CA ILE A 89 -11.32 10.46 -10.63
C ILE A 89 -11.85 11.87 -10.93
N PHE A 90 -11.46 12.40 -12.09
CA PHE A 90 -11.79 13.76 -12.51
C PHE A 90 -11.28 14.84 -11.52
N ASP A 91 -10.09 14.64 -10.94
CA ASP A 91 -9.59 15.44 -9.82
C ASP A 91 -9.15 16.84 -10.22
N ASP A 92 -8.63 17.00 -11.42
CA ASP A 92 -8.14 18.27 -11.94
C ASP A 92 -8.88 18.75 -13.22
N ASN A 93 -8.48 19.92 -13.74
CA ASN A 93 -9.09 20.53 -14.90
C ASN A 93 -8.95 19.71 -16.20
N ARG A 94 -8.06 18.71 -16.23
CA ARG A 94 -7.91 17.78 -17.37
C ARG A 94 -9.04 16.76 -17.42
N LYS A 95 -9.79 16.59 -16.33
CA LYS A 95 -10.88 15.61 -16.18
C LYS A 95 -10.46 14.19 -16.56
N LEU A 96 -9.25 13.82 -16.15
CA LEU A 96 -8.75 12.46 -16.37
C LEU A 96 -9.53 11.46 -15.51
N PHE A 97 -9.62 10.23 -16.02
CA PHE A 97 -10.22 9.12 -15.31
C PHE A 97 -9.31 7.89 -15.41
N LEU A 98 -9.11 7.18 -14.32
CA LEU A 98 -8.17 6.07 -14.17
C LEU A 98 -6.69 6.51 -14.27
N HIS A 99 -5.87 5.63 -14.80
CA HIS A 99 -4.42 5.82 -14.99
C HIS A 99 -4.06 5.67 -16.47
N ALA A 100 -2.77 5.64 -16.79
CA ALA A 100 -2.24 5.55 -18.16
C ALA A 100 -2.37 6.83 -19.01
N SER A 101 -2.50 8.00 -18.37
CA SER A 101 -2.32 9.27 -19.07
C SER A 101 -0.85 9.43 -19.53
N PRO A 102 -0.59 9.94 -20.75
CA PRO A 102 0.77 10.26 -21.21
C PRO A 102 1.54 11.21 -20.27
N VAL A 103 0.81 12.08 -19.57
CA VAL A 103 1.33 12.93 -18.50
C VAL A 103 0.57 12.60 -17.23
N PRO A 104 1.15 11.79 -16.35
CA PRO A 104 0.47 11.38 -15.14
C PRO A 104 0.16 12.56 -14.23
N SER A 105 -0.91 12.45 -13.44
CA SER A 105 -1.25 13.43 -12.43
C SER A 105 -0.52 13.15 -11.11
N TYR A 106 -0.59 14.09 -10.19
CA TYR A 106 -0.21 13.87 -8.80
C TYR A 106 -0.96 12.66 -8.20
N TYR A 107 -2.24 12.51 -8.49
CA TYR A 107 -3.11 11.44 -7.96
C TYR A 107 -2.70 10.05 -8.46
N GLN A 108 -2.15 9.94 -9.67
CA GLN A 108 -1.61 8.67 -10.18
C GLN A 108 -0.27 8.29 -9.54
N LEU A 109 0.54 9.28 -9.14
CA LEU A 109 1.90 9.07 -8.64
C LEU A 109 1.99 9.00 -7.11
N HIS A 110 1.06 9.65 -6.41
CA HIS A 110 1.07 9.74 -4.95
C HIS A 110 0.34 8.54 -4.33
N VAL A 111 1.09 7.51 -4.01
CA VAL A 111 0.59 6.26 -3.45
C VAL A 111 1.10 6.05 -2.01
N PRO A 112 0.38 5.28 -1.18
CA PRO A 112 0.83 4.96 0.16
C PRO A 112 2.08 4.07 0.14
N PHE A 113 2.98 4.32 1.09
CA PHE A 113 4.13 3.46 1.37
C PHE A 113 4.18 3.21 2.88
N LEU A 114 3.70 2.05 3.31
CA LEU A 114 3.52 1.71 4.71
C LEU A 114 4.46 0.58 5.11
N ILE A 115 5.20 0.77 6.21
CA ILE A 115 6.02 -0.29 6.82
C ILE A 115 5.49 -0.54 8.24
N TRP A 116 5.21 -1.80 8.52
CA TRP A 116 4.91 -2.26 9.87
C TRP A 116 5.98 -3.26 10.32
N LEU A 117 6.41 -3.13 11.57
CA LEU A 117 7.42 -3.97 12.20
C LEU A 117 6.85 -4.59 13.48
N SER A 118 7.03 -5.90 13.69
CA SER A 118 6.71 -6.54 14.96
C SER A 118 7.56 -5.98 16.09
N LYS A 119 7.09 -6.13 17.34
CA LYS A 119 7.85 -5.70 18.51
C LYS A 119 9.23 -6.35 18.53
N THR A 120 9.29 -7.68 18.33
CA THR A 120 10.54 -8.45 18.29
C THR A 120 11.49 -8.00 17.17
N TYR A 121 10.95 -7.56 16.03
CA TYR A 121 11.76 -7.01 14.94
C TYR A 121 12.42 -5.69 15.37
N ARG A 122 11.66 -4.74 15.91
CA ARG A 122 12.15 -3.42 16.33
C ARG A 122 13.22 -3.53 17.42
N GLU A 123 13.02 -4.45 18.38
CA GLU A 123 13.97 -4.67 19.48
C GLU A 123 15.31 -5.24 19.00
N LYS A 124 15.32 -6.03 17.94
CA LYS A 124 16.53 -6.66 17.39
C LYS A 124 17.20 -5.87 16.27
N ASN A 125 16.49 -4.94 15.63
CA ASN A 125 17.00 -4.10 14.53
C ASN A 125 16.69 -2.64 14.80
N VAL A 126 17.27 -2.12 15.88
CA VAL A 126 17.05 -0.74 16.33
C VAL A 126 17.44 0.26 15.25
N GLU A 127 18.58 0.06 14.59
CA GLU A 127 19.09 0.94 13.53
C GLU A 127 18.12 1.04 12.34
N VAL A 128 17.60 -0.11 11.90
CA VAL A 128 16.59 -0.15 10.81
C VAL A 128 15.31 0.56 11.21
N HIS A 129 14.85 0.35 12.45
CA HIS A 129 13.66 1.02 12.96
C HIS A 129 13.84 2.53 13.03
N GLU A 130 14.99 2.99 13.55
CA GLU A 130 15.30 4.43 13.63
C GLU A 130 15.43 5.06 12.23
N ALA A 131 16.06 4.37 11.27
CA ALA A 131 16.16 4.85 9.89
C ALA A 131 14.76 5.04 9.27
N ILE A 132 13.86 4.08 9.45
CA ILE A 132 12.47 4.20 8.98
C ILE A 132 11.78 5.42 9.61
N LEU A 133 11.92 5.63 10.91
CA LEU A 133 11.33 6.78 11.60
C LEU A 133 11.89 8.13 11.10
N GLN A 134 13.19 8.20 10.82
CA GLN A 134 13.84 9.39 10.25
C GLN A 134 13.39 9.67 8.81
N ASN A 135 13.10 8.61 8.05
CA ASN A 135 12.74 8.70 6.63
C ASN A 135 11.23 8.82 6.39
N ARG A 136 10.38 8.67 7.40
CA ARG A 136 8.91 8.61 7.26
C ARG A 136 8.26 9.80 6.57
N GLU A 137 8.88 10.99 6.68
CA GLU A 137 8.39 12.23 6.07
C GLU A 137 9.05 12.53 4.71
N LYS A 138 9.98 11.69 4.27
CA LYS A 138 10.68 11.87 3.01
C LYS A 138 9.90 11.20 1.88
N PRO A 139 9.79 11.86 0.70
CA PRO A 139 9.17 11.21 -0.43
C PRO A 139 9.99 10.01 -0.89
N VAL A 140 9.32 8.91 -1.16
CA VAL A 140 9.94 7.69 -1.70
C VAL A 140 9.94 7.79 -3.22
N ALA A 141 11.11 7.73 -3.83
CA ALA A 141 11.27 7.90 -5.27
C ALA A 141 11.19 6.56 -6.00
N GLY A 142 9.98 6.18 -6.39
CA GLY A 142 9.75 5.11 -7.36
C GLY A 142 9.91 3.68 -6.85
N ASN A 143 9.70 2.73 -7.76
CA ASN A 143 9.60 1.29 -7.49
C ASN A 143 10.93 0.67 -6.99
N ALA A 144 12.07 1.27 -7.32
CA ALA A 144 13.38 0.81 -6.84
C ALA A 144 13.44 0.77 -5.31
N SER A 145 12.83 1.75 -4.64
CA SER A 145 12.81 1.81 -3.17
C SER A 145 12.10 0.61 -2.53
N VAL A 146 11.08 0.04 -3.18
CA VAL A 146 10.40 -1.17 -2.70
C VAL A 146 11.39 -2.34 -2.62
N PHE A 147 12.11 -2.59 -3.73
CA PHE A 147 13.08 -3.68 -3.80
C PHE A 147 14.19 -3.54 -2.75
N HIS A 148 14.83 -2.38 -2.69
CA HIS A 148 15.95 -2.15 -1.77
C HIS A 148 15.52 -2.15 -0.31
N THR A 149 14.35 -1.59 0.00
CA THR A 149 13.77 -1.63 1.35
C THR A 149 13.44 -3.07 1.77
N MET A 150 12.86 -3.87 0.89
CA MET A 150 12.57 -5.27 1.18
C MET A 150 13.82 -6.11 1.44
N LEU A 151 14.88 -5.90 0.67
CA LEU A 151 16.18 -6.56 0.93
C LEU A 151 16.74 -6.17 2.29
N ASN A 152 16.65 -4.89 2.66
CA ASN A 152 17.12 -4.40 3.94
C ASN A 152 16.30 -4.98 5.11
N LEU A 153 14.97 -4.90 5.03
CA LEU A 153 14.06 -5.49 6.02
C LEU A 153 14.29 -6.99 6.20
N ALA A 154 14.64 -7.72 5.13
CA ALA A 154 14.95 -9.14 5.18
C ALA A 154 16.37 -9.46 5.66
N GLY A 155 17.23 -8.46 5.86
CA GLY A 155 18.64 -8.63 6.21
C GLY A 155 19.45 -9.32 5.10
N VAL A 156 19.03 -9.16 3.83
CA VAL A 156 19.70 -9.78 2.69
C VAL A 156 20.89 -8.93 2.25
N GLN A 157 22.07 -9.50 2.30
CA GLN A 157 23.31 -8.91 1.79
C GLN A 157 23.53 -9.36 0.35
N THR A 158 23.58 -8.42 -0.58
CA THR A 158 23.77 -8.69 -2.01
C THR A 158 24.39 -7.47 -2.68
N PRO A 159 25.24 -7.65 -3.72
CA PRO A 159 25.79 -6.53 -4.48
C PRO A 159 24.73 -5.71 -5.25
N TYR A 160 23.53 -6.24 -5.35
CA TYR A 160 22.39 -5.55 -6.02
C TYR A 160 21.61 -4.61 -5.08
N ARG A 161 21.90 -4.62 -3.76
CA ARG A 161 21.24 -3.70 -2.81
C ARG A 161 21.93 -2.35 -2.81
N ALA A 162 21.18 -1.30 -3.01
CA ALA A 162 21.62 0.09 -2.85
C ALA A 162 20.95 0.70 -1.61
N ASP A 163 21.71 0.94 -0.55
CA ASP A 163 21.18 1.47 0.71
C ASP A 163 20.60 2.88 0.55
N SER A 164 21.14 3.68 -0.38
CA SER A 164 20.62 5.02 -0.70
C SER A 164 19.19 5.02 -1.28
N LEU A 165 18.70 3.88 -1.75
CA LEU A 165 17.34 3.70 -2.28
C LEU A 165 16.41 3.01 -1.27
N SER A 166 16.93 2.54 -0.13
CA SER A 166 16.15 1.97 0.96
C SER A 166 15.64 3.07 1.90
N VAL A 167 14.43 2.88 2.43
CA VAL A 167 13.90 3.72 3.52
C VAL A 167 14.12 3.10 4.90
N ALA A 168 14.69 1.89 4.92
CA ALA A 168 14.96 1.12 6.13
C ALA A 168 16.46 1.05 6.42
#